data_6815fabc9a0b0f7272a3a99403444aea
#
_entry.id   6815fabc9a0b0f7272a3a99403444aea
#
_cell.length_a   1.000
_cell.length_b   1.000
_cell.length_c   1.000
_cell.angle_alpha   90.00
_cell.angle_beta   90.00
_cell.angle_gamma   90.00
#
_symmetry.space_group_name_H-M   'P 1'
#
loop_
_entity.id
_entity.type
_entity.pdbx_description
1 polymer ?
#
loop_
_entity_poly.entity_id
_entity_poly.type
_entity_poly.pdbx_seq_one_letter_code
_entity_poly.pdbx_strand_id
1 'polypeptide(L)'
;MILALALGGMLSAQAQHVQESNFCSPFDFPILLSANFGELRPNHFHNGLDIKTQGVTGKPIHCIADGHVSRVAVLHGGYGQVIYVTHPNGLTSVYGHVISFAKNIQACVRQYQYAHETFVCDLKFQPGQFPVKKGDIIALSGNEGASAGPHLHLELRRTETGEYIDPMPY
;
A
#
# COMPACT_ATOMS: atom_id res chain seq x y z
N MET A 1 21.74 -3.09 61.44
CA MET A 1 21.49 -1.89 60.62
C MET A 1 21.74 -2.30 59.18
N ILE A 2 20.69 -2.67 58.42
CA ILE A 2 20.78 -3.13 57.03
C ILE A 2 20.20 -2.03 56.18
N LEU A 3 21.04 -1.44 55.36
CA LEU A 3 20.70 -0.37 54.41
C LEU A 3 20.23 -1.00 53.09
N ALA A 4 18.94 -0.92 52.77
CA ALA A 4 18.41 -1.37 51.52
C ALA A 4 18.52 -0.23 50.46
N LEU A 5 19.37 -0.42 49.45
CA LEU A 5 19.39 0.44 48.26
C LEU A 5 18.24 0.03 47.34
N ALA A 6 17.27 0.93 47.17
CA ALA A 6 16.28 0.83 46.11
C ALA A 6 16.85 1.36 44.81
N LEU A 7 17.13 0.46 43.84
CA LEU A 7 17.39 0.84 42.43
C LEU A 7 16.05 1.21 41.80
N GLY A 8 15.81 2.50 41.63
CA GLY A 8 14.76 3.03 40.80
C GLY A 8 15.14 2.90 39.34
N GLY A 9 14.59 1.90 38.64
CA GLY A 9 14.70 1.79 37.17
C GLY A 9 13.88 2.89 36.51
N MET A 10 14.56 3.90 35.92
CA MET A 10 13.91 4.84 35.02
C MET A 10 13.63 4.10 33.69
N LEU A 11 12.37 3.78 33.46
CA LEU A 11 11.89 3.46 32.11
C LEU A 11 11.97 4.74 31.28
N SER A 12 13.00 4.87 30.46
CA SER A 12 13.06 5.88 29.41
C SER A 12 12.02 5.50 28.34
N ALA A 13 10.90 6.19 28.32
CA ALA A 13 10.02 6.21 27.17
C ALA A 13 10.81 6.82 26.00
N GLN A 14 11.37 5.98 25.14
CA GLN A 14 11.87 6.44 23.85
C GLN A 14 10.66 6.92 23.04
N ALA A 15 10.52 8.25 22.95
CA ALA A 15 9.67 8.86 21.94
C ALA A 15 10.18 8.33 20.58
N GLN A 16 9.35 7.53 19.91
CA GLN A 16 9.62 7.15 18.53
C GLN A 16 9.64 8.45 17.75
N HIS A 17 10.83 8.90 17.35
CA HIS A 17 10.98 9.93 16.34
C HIS A 17 10.22 9.40 15.11
N VAL A 18 9.09 10.03 14.82
CA VAL A 18 8.44 9.91 13.51
C VAL A 18 9.46 10.47 12.52
N GLN A 19 10.22 9.59 11.89
CA GLN A 19 11.14 9.97 10.83
C GLN A 19 10.28 10.61 9.77
N GLU A 20 10.55 11.88 9.42
CA GLU A 20 9.83 12.61 8.38
C GLU A 20 9.66 11.69 7.18
N SER A 21 8.41 11.35 6.88
CA SER A 21 8.11 10.40 5.82
C SER A 21 8.46 11.06 4.50
N ASN A 22 9.46 10.54 3.81
CA ASN A 22 9.84 11.02 2.47
C ASN A 22 8.81 10.54 1.41
N PHE A 23 7.54 10.46 1.78
CA PHE A 23 6.45 10.05 0.89
C PHE A 23 5.95 11.25 0.05
N CYS A 24 5.45 10.95 -1.15
CA CYS A 24 4.74 11.91 -1.98
C CYS A 24 3.27 11.50 -2.14
N SER A 25 2.46 12.42 -2.61
CA SER A 25 1.09 12.12 -3.00
C SER A 25 1.05 11.04 -4.09
N PRO A 26 0.11 10.08 -4.03
CA PRO A 26 -0.10 9.13 -5.13
C PRO A 26 -0.77 9.74 -6.37
N PHE A 27 -1.16 11.01 -6.32
CA PHE A 27 -1.80 11.73 -7.42
C PHE A 27 -1.28 13.15 -7.58
N ASP A 28 -1.38 13.70 -8.80
CA ASP A 28 -1.00 15.08 -9.15
C ASP A 28 -2.10 16.11 -8.83
N PHE A 29 -3.19 15.69 -8.20
CA PHE A 29 -4.31 16.56 -7.81
C PHE A 29 -4.54 16.49 -6.29
N PRO A 30 -5.26 17.48 -5.70
CA PRO A 30 -5.57 17.49 -4.28
C PRO A 30 -6.30 16.23 -3.82
N ILE A 31 -5.81 15.61 -2.76
CA ILE A 31 -6.40 14.39 -2.19
C ILE A 31 -7.69 14.74 -1.46
N LEU A 32 -8.76 14.03 -1.83
CA LEU A 32 -10.03 13.99 -1.12
C LEU A 32 -10.32 12.56 -0.72
N LEU A 33 -10.58 12.32 0.55
CA LEU A 33 -10.91 10.99 1.05
C LEU A 33 -12.41 10.68 0.91
N SER A 34 -12.73 9.43 0.64
CA SER A 34 -14.08 8.86 0.78
C SER A 34 -14.18 7.98 2.02
N ALA A 35 -13.06 7.48 2.53
CA ALA A 35 -13.00 6.74 3.79
C ALA A 35 -11.60 6.85 4.44
N ASN A 36 -11.57 6.77 5.77
CA ASN A 36 -10.38 6.88 6.58
C ASN A 36 -9.92 5.51 7.11
N PHE A 37 -8.65 5.45 7.56
CA PHE A 37 -8.13 4.31 8.29
C PHE A 37 -8.93 4.07 9.57
N GLY A 38 -9.19 2.80 9.90
CA GLY A 38 -9.88 2.42 11.12
C GLY A 38 -11.40 2.62 11.10
N GLU A 39 -12.00 3.08 10.00
CA GLU A 39 -13.47 3.13 9.88
C GLU A 39 -14.10 1.75 10.01
N LEU A 40 -15.21 1.66 10.75
CA LEU A 40 -15.95 0.43 10.94
C LEU A 40 -16.62 -0.01 9.63
N ARG A 41 -16.36 -1.24 9.22
CA ARG A 41 -17.03 -1.94 8.13
C ARG A 41 -17.88 -3.10 8.69
N PRO A 42 -18.77 -3.73 7.93
CA PRO A 42 -19.66 -4.77 8.44
C PRO A 42 -18.95 -5.92 9.17
N ASN A 43 -17.71 -6.27 8.80
CA ASN A 43 -16.98 -7.43 9.33
C ASN A 43 -15.49 -7.15 9.62
N HIS A 44 -15.01 -5.93 9.45
CA HIS A 44 -13.61 -5.55 9.72
C HIS A 44 -13.49 -4.03 9.90
N PHE A 45 -12.32 -3.56 10.31
CA PHE A 45 -11.94 -2.15 10.22
C PHE A 45 -11.28 -1.85 8.89
N HIS A 46 -11.47 -0.65 8.35
CA HIS A 46 -10.85 -0.20 7.12
C HIS A 46 -9.33 -0.08 7.29
N ASN A 47 -8.56 -0.78 6.47
CA ASN A 47 -7.12 -0.97 6.64
C ASN A 47 -6.26 0.11 5.96
N GLY A 48 -6.88 1.11 5.32
CA GLY A 48 -6.19 2.14 4.56
C GLY A 48 -6.98 3.42 4.43
N LEU A 49 -6.65 4.19 3.41
CA LEU A 49 -7.38 5.39 2.98
C LEU A 49 -8.04 5.12 1.63
N ASP A 50 -9.30 5.48 1.48
CA ASP A 50 -9.95 5.48 0.17
C ASP A 50 -9.89 6.90 -0.42
N ILE A 51 -9.10 7.07 -1.47
CA ILE A 51 -8.81 8.35 -2.12
C ILE A 51 -9.67 8.48 -3.38
N LYS A 52 -10.51 9.51 -3.43
CA LYS A 52 -11.36 9.79 -4.59
C LYS A 52 -10.54 10.10 -5.84
N THR A 53 -10.93 9.51 -6.97
CA THR A 53 -10.28 9.69 -8.28
C THR A 53 -11.14 10.58 -9.21
N GLN A 54 -11.80 11.60 -8.63
CA GLN A 54 -12.67 12.53 -9.37
C GLN A 54 -13.86 11.84 -10.09
N GLY A 55 -14.31 10.69 -9.55
CA GLY A 55 -15.42 9.91 -10.12
C GLY A 55 -15.09 9.11 -11.39
N VAL A 56 -13.81 9.02 -11.77
CA VAL A 56 -13.38 8.32 -12.99
C VAL A 56 -12.27 7.32 -12.70
N THR A 57 -12.12 6.33 -13.57
CA THR A 57 -10.99 5.40 -13.62
C THR A 57 -9.88 5.92 -14.52
N GLY A 58 -8.70 5.29 -14.49
CA GLY A 58 -7.59 5.58 -15.42
C GLY A 58 -6.69 6.74 -14.99
N LYS A 59 -6.83 7.28 -13.77
CA LYS A 59 -5.89 8.28 -13.25
C LYS A 59 -4.55 7.61 -12.97
N PRO A 60 -3.41 8.22 -13.37
CA PRO A 60 -2.08 7.73 -13.00
C PRO A 60 -1.94 7.66 -11.49
N ILE A 61 -1.41 6.54 -10.98
CA ILE A 61 -1.07 6.34 -9.58
C ILE A 61 0.45 6.37 -9.46
N HIS A 62 0.96 7.31 -8.68
CA HIS A 62 2.39 7.45 -8.40
C HIS A 62 2.81 6.60 -7.20
N CYS A 63 3.99 5.99 -7.31
CA CYS A 63 4.65 5.35 -6.18
C CYS A 63 5.01 6.40 -5.12
N ILE A 64 4.56 6.22 -3.88
CA ILE A 64 4.71 7.23 -2.83
C ILE A 64 6.16 7.38 -2.33
N ALA A 65 7.03 6.38 -2.54
CA ALA A 65 8.44 6.42 -2.16
C ALA A 65 9.28 5.46 -3.02
N ASP A 66 10.61 5.61 -2.97
CA ASP A 66 11.56 4.64 -3.57
C ASP A 66 11.32 3.24 -3.03
N GLY A 67 11.50 2.21 -3.88
CA GLY A 67 11.34 0.83 -3.46
C GLY A 67 11.41 -0.16 -4.62
N HIS A 68 10.74 -1.29 -4.45
CA HIS A 68 10.54 -2.28 -5.51
C HIS A 68 9.14 -2.89 -5.41
N VAL A 69 8.56 -3.22 -6.54
CA VAL A 69 7.30 -3.98 -6.55
C VAL A 69 7.58 -5.38 -6.02
N SER A 70 7.01 -5.70 -4.87
CA SER A 70 7.21 -7.00 -4.19
C SER A 70 6.12 -8.02 -4.50
N ARG A 71 4.91 -7.54 -4.88
CA ARG A 71 3.78 -8.43 -5.21
C ARG A 71 2.78 -7.70 -6.10
N VAL A 72 2.14 -8.43 -7.01
CA VAL A 72 0.91 -8.02 -7.69
C VAL A 72 -0.10 -9.15 -7.64
N ALA A 73 -1.37 -8.83 -7.52
CA ALA A 73 -2.42 -9.84 -7.61
C ALA A 73 -3.60 -9.33 -8.45
N VAL A 74 -4.27 -10.28 -9.11
CA VAL A 74 -5.54 -10.11 -9.81
C VAL A 74 -6.52 -11.08 -9.18
N LEU A 75 -7.58 -10.57 -8.56
CA LEU A 75 -8.53 -11.32 -7.75
C LEU A 75 -9.95 -11.04 -8.21
N HIS A 76 -10.88 -11.96 -7.99
CA HIS A 76 -12.31 -11.74 -8.29
C HIS A 76 -13.01 -10.76 -7.34
N GLY A 77 -12.48 -10.59 -6.11
CA GLY A 77 -13.07 -9.74 -5.06
C GLY A 77 -11.98 -9.05 -4.23
N GLY A 78 -12.34 -8.51 -3.08
CA GLY A 78 -11.42 -7.78 -2.22
C GLY A 78 -10.82 -6.59 -2.97
N TYR A 79 -9.50 -6.53 -3.09
CA TYR A 79 -8.80 -5.47 -3.83
C TYR A 79 -9.01 -5.49 -5.35
N GLY A 80 -9.55 -6.58 -5.94
CA GLY A 80 -9.55 -6.76 -7.39
C GLY A 80 -8.13 -6.88 -7.92
N GLN A 81 -7.63 -5.85 -8.61
CA GLN A 81 -6.22 -5.75 -8.96
C GLN A 81 -5.47 -4.89 -7.93
N VAL A 82 -4.30 -5.38 -7.50
CA VAL A 82 -3.54 -4.76 -6.41
C VAL A 82 -2.04 -4.88 -6.64
N ILE A 83 -1.30 -3.81 -6.30
CA ILE A 83 0.16 -3.76 -6.36
C ILE A 83 0.73 -3.39 -4.98
N TYR A 84 1.80 -4.07 -4.59
CA TYR A 84 2.52 -3.87 -3.34
C TYR A 84 3.93 -3.37 -3.67
N VAL A 85 4.34 -2.31 -3.00
CA VAL A 85 5.70 -1.78 -3.12
C VAL A 85 6.37 -1.82 -1.75
N THR A 86 7.50 -2.53 -1.65
CA THR A 86 8.31 -2.58 -0.44
C THR A 86 9.38 -1.50 -0.49
N HIS A 87 9.46 -0.71 0.58
CA HIS A 87 10.34 0.44 0.72
C HIS A 87 11.52 0.17 1.65
N PRO A 88 12.68 0.85 1.47
CA PRO A 88 13.86 0.66 2.31
C PRO A 88 13.65 1.01 3.80
N ASN A 89 12.62 1.82 4.11
CA ASN A 89 12.28 2.24 5.48
C ASN A 89 11.52 1.18 6.29
N GLY A 90 11.39 -0.05 5.78
CA GLY A 90 10.68 -1.15 6.45
C GLY A 90 9.16 -1.11 6.32
N LEU A 91 8.64 -0.25 5.43
CA LEU A 91 7.22 -0.16 5.12
C LEU A 91 6.91 -0.75 3.74
N THR A 92 5.68 -1.21 3.56
CA THR A 92 5.11 -1.64 2.29
C THR A 92 3.85 -0.85 2.03
N SER A 93 3.79 -0.16 0.88
CA SER A 93 2.56 0.47 0.39
C SER A 93 1.77 -0.48 -0.49
N VAL A 94 0.43 -0.41 -0.38
CA VAL A 94 -0.50 -1.27 -1.12
C VAL A 94 -1.50 -0.38 -1.85
N TYR A 95 -1.67 -0.61 -3.15
CA TYR A 95 -2.55 0.17 -4.01
C TYR A 95 -3.61 -0.76 -4.60
N GLY A 96 -4.82 -0.69 -4.05
CA GLY A 96 -5.96 -1.53 -4.43
C GLY A 96 -6.91 -0.89 -5.45
N HIS A 97 -7.79 -1.72 -6.00
CA HIS A 97 -8.83 -1.38 -6.97
C HIS A 97 -8.31 -0.80 -8.29
N VAL A 98 -7.02 -1.04 -8.62
CA VAL A 98 -6.43 -0.54 -9.86
C VAL A 98 -7.00 -1.26 -11.08
N ILE A 99 -7.04 -0.58 -12.25
CA ILE A 99 -7.54 -1.17 -13.50
C ILE A 99 -6.41 -1.77 -14.36
N SER A 100 -5.18 -1.31 -14.15
CA SER A 100 -3.99 -1.83 -14.84
C SER A 100 -2.71 -1.45 -14.09
N PHE A 101 -1.65 -2.21 -14.33
CA PHE A 101 -0.30 -1.96 -13.83
C PHE A 101 0.56 -1.24 -14.86
N ALA A 102 1.72 -0.73 -14.46
CA ALA A 102 2.74 -0.24 -15.38
C ALA A 102 3.10 -1.31 -16.41
N LYS A 103 3.48 -0.88 -17.63
CA LYS A 103 3.58 -1.71 -18.82
C LYS A 103 4.41 -3.00 -18.63
N ASN A 104 5.57 -2.91 -17.98
CA ASN A 104 6.46 -4.05 -17.72
C ASN A 104 5.83 -5.05 -16.74
N ILE A 105 5.16 -4.57 -15.68
CA ILE A 105 4.46 -5.40 -14.70
C ILE A 105 3.23 -6.05 -15.35
N GLN A 106 2.45 -5.27 -16.10
CA GLN A 106 1.28 -5.77 -16.82
C GLN A 106 1.65 -6.88 -17.82
N ALA A 107 2.80 -6.77 -18.48
CA ALA A 107 3.30 -7.82 -19.40
C ALA A 107 3.56 -9.13 -18.64
N CYS A 108 4.18 -9.06 -17.46
CA CYS A 108 4.43 -10.22 -16.60
C CYS A 108 3.12 -10.88 -16.12
N VAL A 109 2.13 -10.08 -15.70
CA VAL A 109 0.81 -10.57 -15.31
C VAL A 109 0.13 -11.30 -16.47
N ARG A 110 0.10 -10.69 -17.65
CA ARG A 110 -0.49 -11.32 -18.85
C ARG A 110 0.22 -12.60 -19.25
N GLN A 111 1.54 -12.61 -19.24
CA GLN A 111 2.32 -13.82 -19.52
C GLN A 111 1.92 -14.98 -18.61
N TYR A 112 1.80 -14.71 -17.30
CA TYR A 112 1.35 -15.72 -16.33
C TYR A 112 -0.07 -16.20 -16.64
N GLN A 113 -1.01 -15.26 -16.85
CA GLN A 113 -2.41 -15.56 -17.13
C GLN A 113 -2.60 -16.45 -18.36
N TYR A 114 -1.90 -16.13 -19.47
CA TYR A 114 -1.93 -16.94 -20.69
C TYR A 114 -1.26 -18.31 -20.51
N ALA A 115 -0.12 -18.37 -19.82
CA ALA A 115 0.60 -19.61 -19.61
C ALA A 115 -0.17 -20.61 -18.73
N HIS A 116 -1.04 -20.10 -17.83
CA HIS A 116 -1.81 -20.95 -16.89
C HIS A 116 -3.31 -20.96 -17.21
N GLU A 117 -3.74 -20.35 -18.31
CA GLU A 117 -5.14 -20.26 -18.74
C GLU A 117 -6.07 -19.78 -17.60
N THR A 118 -5.63 -18.77 -16.83
CA THR A 118 -6.34 -18.25 -15.66
C THR A 118 -6.44 -16.74 -15.68
N PHE A 119 -7.56 -16.20 -15.18
CA PHE A 119 -7.69 -14.77 -14.92
C PHE A 119 -6.99 -14.35 -13.62
N VAL A 120 -7.10 -15.19 -12.58
CA VAL A 120 -6.56 -14.91 -11.25
C VAL A 120 -5.06 -15.20 -11.19
N CYS A 121 -4.30 -14.29 -10.61
CA CYS A 121 -2.89 -14.53 -10.30
C CYS A 121 -2.47 -13.83 -9.02
N ASP A 122 -1.40 -14.33 -8.42
CA ASP A 122 -0.73 -13.76 -7.25
C ASP A 122 0.78 -13.95 -7.43
N LEU A 123 1.45 -12.91 -7.90
CA LEU A 123 2.85 -12.94 -8.29
C LEU A 123 3.69 -12.20 -7.27
N LYS A 124 4.71 -12.87 -6.73
CA LYS A 124 5.70 -12.29 -5.83
C LYS A 124 7.01 -12.08 -6.58
N PHE A 125 7.66 -10.96 -6.33
CA PHE A 125 8.89 -10.57 -7.00
C PHE A 125 10.04 -10.40 -6.01
N GLN A 126 11.25 -10.69 -6.47
CA GLN A 126 12.46 -10.51 -5.68
C GLN A 126 12.90 -9.03 -5.68
N PRO A 127 13.60 -8.59 -4.63
CA PRO A 127 14.24 -7.27 -4.64
C PRO A 127 15.07 -7.05 -5.90
N GLY A 128 14.94 -5.86 -6.53
CA GLY A 128 15.65 -5.51 -7.77
C GLY A 128 15.01 -5.98 -9.08
N GLN A 129 14.01 -6.85 -9.05
CA GLN A 129 13.30 -7.31 -10.27
C GLN A 129 12.45 -6.20 -10.91
N PHE A 130 11.74 -5.43 -10.11
CA PHE A 130 10.95 -4.26 -10.54
C PHE A 130 11.23 -3.09 -9.60
N PRO A 131 12.41 -2.43 -9.72
CA PRO A 131 12.70 -1.23 -8.95
C PRO A 131 11.80 -0.09 -9.37
N VAL A 132 11.38 0.74 -8.41
CA VAL A 132 10.55 1.93 -8.63
C VAL A 132 11.10 3.10 -7.83
N LYS A 133 10.92 4.31 -8.35
CA LYS A 133 11.26 5.56 -7.69
C LYS A 133 10.00 6.27 -7.20
N LYS A 134 10.17 7.09 -6.19
CA LYS A 134 9.13 8.01 -5.75
C LYS A 134 8.64 8.87 -6.93
N GLY A 135 7.33 8.86 -7.17
CA GLY A 135 6.71 9.57 -8.29
C GLY A 135 6.57 8.75 -9.57
N ASP A 136 7.18 7.56 -9.70
CA ASP A 136 6.97 6.70 -10.86
C ASP A 136 5.51 6.27 -10.98
N ILE A 137 4.96 6.27 -12.18
CA ILE A 137 3.62 5.73 -12.43
C ILE A 137 3.67 4.21 -12.39
N ILE A 138 3.03 3.61 -11.38
CA ILE A 138 3.03 2.17 -11.14
C ILE A 138 1.74 1.48 -11.56
N ALA A 139 0.63 2.22 -11.64
CA ALA A 139 -0.69 1.70 -11.98
C ALA A 139 -1.62 2.82 -12.48
N LEU A 140 -2.80 2.43 -12.95
CA LEU A 140 -3.92 3.35 -13.20
C LEU A 140 -5.07 3.04 -12.25
N SER A 141 -5.69 4.08 -11.70
CA SER A 141 -6.84 3.96 -10.78
C SER A 141 -8.03 3.28 -11.45
N GLY A 142 -8.77 2.51 -10.68
CA GLY A 142 -9.88 1.72 -11.20
C GLY A 142 -11.08 1.67 -10.25
N ASN A 143 -11.82 0.58 -10.40
CA ASN A 143 -12.99 0.22 -9.59
C ASN A 143 -13.09 -1.31 -9.49
N GLU A 144 -11.95 -2.01 -9.51
CA GLU A 144 -11.90 -3.47 -9.54
C GLU A 144 -12.17 -4.06 -8.14
N GLY A 145 -12.66 -5.31 -8.10
CA GLY A 145 -12.92 -6.02 -6.86
C GLY A 145 -14.14 -5.53 -6.08
N ALA A 146 -14.06 -5.50 -4.75
CA ALA A 146 -15.15 -5.09 -3.86
C ALA A 146 -15.17 -3.57 -3.67
N SER A 147 -15.51 -2.83 -4.73
CA SER A 147 -15.55 -1.37 -4.76
C SER A 147 -16.90 -0.86 -5.24
N ALA A 148 -17.43 0.17 -4.59
CA ALA A 148 -18.72 0.79 -4.93
C ALA A 148 -18.61 1.94 -5.94
N GLY A 149 -17.41 2.38 -6.29
CA GLY A 149 -17.14 3.46 -7.23
C GLY A 149 -15.66 3.74 -7.38
N PRO A 150 -15.24 4.49 -8.44
CA PRO A 150 -13.83 4.75 -8.72
C PRO A 150 -13.10 5.42 -7.56
N HIS A 151 -12.08 4.76 -7.00
CA HIS A 151 -11.20 5.28 -5.97
C HIS A 151 -9.88 4.51 -5.95
N LEU A 152 -8.88 5.02 -5.24
CA LEU A 152 -7.69 4.29 -4.85
C LEU A 152 -7.81 3.91 -3.38
N HIS A 153 -7.71 2.62 -3.07
CA HIS A 153 -7.49 2.14 -1.72
C HIS A 153 -5.98 2.08 -1.46
N LEU A 154 -5.48 2.91 -0.54
CA LEU A 154 -4.06 3.02 -0.21
C LEU A 154 -3.82 2.56 1.23
N GLU A 155 -2.94 1.56 1.41
CA GLU A 155 -2.51 1.10 2.72
C GLU A 155 -1.01 1.32 2.93
N LEU A 156 -0.62 1.46 4.20
CA LEU A 156 0.74 1.24 4.68
C LEU A 156 0.78 0.06 5.63
N ARG A 157 1.84 -0.76 5.50
CA ARG A 157 2.06 -1.91 6.37
C ARG A 157 3.52 -1.96 6.82
N ARG A 158 3.77 -2.49 8.02
CA ARG A 158 5.12 -2.95 8.38
C ARG A 158 5.48 -4.14 7.50
N THR A 159 6.61 -4.06 6.80
CA THR A 159 7.02 -5.12 5.85
C THR A 159 7.22 -6.46 6.56
N GLU A 160 7.79 -6.44 7.76
CA GLU A 160 8.14 -7.64 8.52
C GLU A 160 6.90 -8.36 9.09
N THR A 161 5.97 -7.61 9.68
CA THR A 161 4.83 -8.18 10.42
C THR A 161 3.54 -8.19 9.62
N GLY A 162 3.43 -7.38 8.55
CA GLY A 162 2.20 -7.14 7.82
C GLY A 162 1.18 -6.26 8.56
N GLU A 163 1.54 -5.73 9.73
CA GLU A 163 0.69 -4.84 10.53
C GLU A 163 0.29 -3.60 9.74
N TYR A 164 -0.99 -3.28 9.76
CA TYR A 164 -1.53 -2.08 9.13
C TYR A 164 -1.17 -0.83 9.92
N ILE A 165 -0.80 0.22 9.23
CA ILE A 165 -0.41 1.52 9.80
C ILE A 165 -1.33 2.58 9.20
N ASP A 166 -1.80 3.52 10.02
CA ASP A 166 -2.54 4.68 9.52
C ASP A 166 -1.66 5.50 8.55
N PRO A 167 -2.06 5.65 7.27
CA PRO A 167 -1.26 6.42 6.32
C PRO A 167 -1.36 7.94 6.50
N MET A 168 -2.35 8.45 7.25
CA MET A 168 -2.62 9.89 7.40
C MET A 168 -1.44 10.73 7.92
N PRO A 169 -0.63 10.23 8.88
CA PRO A 169 0.51 11.02 9.40
C PRO A 169 1.71 11.11 8.44
N TYR A 170 1.68 10.39 7.33
CA TYR A 170 2.77 10.30 6.36
C TYR A 170 2.44 11.06 5.08
#